data_5462da6c9c161f99f55928b796dd863a
#
_entry.id   5462da6c9c161f99f55928b796dd863a
#
_cell.length_a   1.000
_cell.length_b   1.000
_cell.length_c   1.000
_cell.angle_alpha   90.00
_cell.angle_beta   90.00
_cell.angle_gamma   90.00
#
_symmetry.space_group_name_H-M   'P 1'
#
loop_
_entity.id
_entity.type
_entity.pdbx_description
1 polymer ?
#
loop_
_entity_poly.entity_id
_entity_poly.type
_entity_poly.pdbx_seq_one_letter_code
_entity_poly.pdbx_strand_id
1 'polypeptide(L)'
;MDASTWQKILDLCTRLSNVTYENLTKIIRLEQTGSATGARNLDDSDQNDVDTWMGGGTCFSMTWHLYQSLRDMGLEPRLVMGHKRKERNIHCALILPNVVLDTPNLSPGDTPPLDTPNLVPRAWSLPTDYLFDPGYLIFDPLPIPAAPPFGTGDAIFPLVPNSVRLVRPVQDRMELWTGGALGDRGLAGAQMKLRFEYPLDGVSVEEFKQHWVESFSREMMTYPVLNRLDRERGIQYYYQKGNLVTRDANGSHMERLDEGGRVEKLSEIFKLSPDLIQKALSILSK
;
A
#
# COMPACT_ATOMS: atom_id res chain seq x y z
N MET A 1 -13.01 -16.44 11.02
CA MET A 1 -13.09 -15.00 11.39
C MET A 1 -14.53 -14.57 11.20
N ASP A 2 -15.12 -13.97 12.24
CA ASP A 2 -16.47 -13.46 12.16
C ASP A 2 -16.60 -12.20 11.29
N ALA A 3 -17.83 -11.94 10.81
CA ALA A 3 -18.10 -10.82 9.91
C ALA A 3 -17.81 -9.44 10.53
N SER A 4 -17.98 -9.31 11.87
CA SER A 4 -17.71 -8.04 12.58
C SER A 4 -16.22 -7.72 12.58
N THR A 5 -15.37 -8.72 12.84
CA THR A 5 -13.91 -8.54 12.79
C THR A 5 -13.44 -8.21 11.37
N TRP A 6 -14.00 -8.91 10.36
CA TRP A 6 -13.67 -8.59 8.96
C TRP A 6 -14.08 -7.16 8.59
N GLN A 7 -15.26 -6.70 9.01
CA GLN A 7 -15.70 -5.33 8.76
C GLN A 7 -14.76 -4.30 9.40
N LYS A 8 -14.30 -4.53 10.63
CA LYS A 8 -13.30 -3.65 11.28
C LYS A 8 -12.00 -3.54 10.48
N ILE A 9 -11.55 -4.64 9.86
CA ILE A 9 -10.39 -4.63 8.97
C ILE A 9 -10.65 -3.76 7.74
N LEU A 10 -11.82 -3.91 7.10
CA LEU A 10 -12.19 -3.10 5.94
C LEU A 10 -12.30 -1.61 6.28
N ASP A 11 -12.86 -1.28 7.44
CA ASP A 11 -12.95 0.09 7.94
C ASP A 11 -11.57 0.69 8.21
N LEU A 12 -10.64 -0.10 8.78
CA LEU A 12 -9.25 0.31 8.96
C LEU A 12 -8.57 0.58 7.62
N CYS A 13 -8.71 -0.31 6.65
CA CYS A 13 -8.18 -0.15 5.30
C CYS A 13 -8.76 1.10 4.61
N THR A 14 -10.05 1.36 4.80
CA THR A 14 -10.72 2.56 4.29
C THR A 14 -10.14 3.83 4.92
N ARG A 15 -9.91 3.85 6.23
CA ARG A 15 -9.25 5.00 6.89
C ARG A 15 -7.84 5.23 6.33
N LEU A 16 -7.02 4.17 6.20
CA LEU A 16 -5.68 4.26 5.62
C LEU A 16 -5.69 4.77 4.17
N SER A 17 -6.72 4.44 3.38
CA SER A 17 -6.81 4.88 1.99
C SER A 17 -6.99 6.39 1.84
N ASN A 18 -7.43 7.08 2.88
CA ASN A 18 -7.56 8.55 2.91
C ASN A 18 -6.26 9.26 3.27
N VAL A 19 -5.24 8.51 3.69
CA VAL A 19 -3.95 9.05 4.11
C VAL A 19 -2.98 9.08 2.93
N THR A 20 -2.27 10.19 2.78
CA THR A 20 -1.26 10.34 1.73
C THR A 20 0.01 9.58 2.09
N TYR A 21 0.51 8.73 1.17
CA TYR A 21 1.89 8.24 1.23
C TYR A 21 2.85 9.40 0.99
N GLU A 22 3.81 9.61 1.91
CA GLU A 22 4.76 10.71 1.82
C GLU A 22 6.08 10.36 2.51
N ASN A 23 7.17 10.92 2.04
CA ASN A 23 8.48 10.82 2.69
C ASN A 23 8.95 12.13 3.34
N LEU A 24 8.13 13.17 3.34
CA LEU A 24 8.48 14.50 3.83
C LEU A 24 8.74 14.49 5.34
N THR A 25 7.86 13.84 6.10
CA THR A 25 8.04 13.67 7.56
C THR A 25 9.34 12.95 7.88
N LYS A 26 9.69 11.94 7.09
CA LYS A 26 10.91 11.17 7.22
C LYS A 26 12.17 12.02 6.95
N ILE A 27 12.15 12.84 5.89
CA ILE A 27 13.22 13.79 5.54
C ILE A 27 13.42 14.81 6.66
N ILE A 28 12.33 15.40 7.16
CA ILE A 28 12.38 16.38 8.23
C ILE A 28 12.97 15.78 9.51
N ARG A 29 12.55 14.57 9.87
CA ARG A 29 13.06 13.88 11.07
C ARG A 29 14.54 13.55 10.95
N LEU A 30 14.97 13.07 9.79
CA LEU A 30 16.39 12.78 9.55
C LEU A 30 17.26 14.05 9.72
N GLU A 31 16.85 15.18 9.17
CA GLU A 31 17.55 16.47 9.33
C GLU A 31 17.58 16.90 10.81
N GLN A 32 16.47 16.76 11.53
CA GLN A 32 16.37 17.17 12.93
C GLN A 32 17.24 16.34 13.88
N THR A 33 17.38 15.06 13.63
CA THR A 33 18.08 14.13 14.51
C THR A 33 19.51 13.83 14.08
N GLY A 34 19.84 14.13 12.83
CA GLY A 34 21.16 13.87 12.23
C GLY A 34 21.51 12.38 12.08
N SER A 35 20.58 11.46 12.39
CA SER A 35 20.82 10.02 12.27
C SER A 35 19.55 9.23 11.97
N ALA A 36 19.70 8.13 11.23
CA ALA A 36 18.59 7.24 10.90
C ALA A 36 17.98 6.57 12.14
N THR A 37 18.81 6.17 13.09
CA THR A 37 18.37 5.51 14.34
C THR A 37 17.65 6.46 15.29
N GLY A 38 17.98 7.76 15.28
CA GLY A 38 17.29 8.77 16.06
C GLY A 38 16.10 9.41 15.33
N ALA A 39 15.99 9.19 14.03
CA ALA A 39 15.00 9.89 13.21
C ALA A 39 13.56 9.51 13.54
N ARG A 40 13.30 8.23 13.77
CA ARG A 40 11.96 7.74 14.12
C ARG A 40 12.01 6.29 14.62
N ASN A 41 11.37 6.07 15.74
CA ASN A 41 11.02 4.73 16.19
C ASN A 41 9.64 4.36 15.62
N LEU A 42 9.51 3.18 14.98
CA LEU A 42 8.22 2.70 14.50
C LEU A 42 7.23 2.41 15.64
N ASP A 43 7.72 2.14 16.85
CA ASP A 43 6.87 1.92 18.01
C ASP A 43 6.16 3.19 18.48
N ASP A 44 6.71 4.36 18.14
CA ASP A 44 6.09 5.65 18.42
C ASP A 44 5.02 6.02 17.37
N SER A 45 4.83 5.18 16.36
CA SER A 45 3.81 5.35 15.33
C SER A 45 2.46 4.83 15.83
N ASP A 46 1.93 5.47 16.85
CA ASP A 46 0.55 5.29 17.25
C ASP A 46 -0.42 6.04 16.31
N GLN A 47 -1.69 5.93 16.58
CA GLN A 47 -2.73 6.58 15.79
C GLN A 47 -2.56 8.10 15.71
N ASN A 48 -1.92 8.72 16.72
CA ASN A 48 -1.61 10.14 16.74
C ASN A 48 -0.55 10.55 15.73
N ASP A 49 0.36 9.65 15.34
CA ASP A 49 1.38 9.93 14.34
C ASP A 49 0.79 10.23 12.97
N VAL A 50 -0.22 9.48 12.53
CA VAL A 50 -0.92 9.71 11.27
C VAL A 50 -1.58 11.09 11.28
N ASP A 51 -2.26 11.44 12.38
CA ASP A 51 -2.93 12.72 12.55
C ASP A 51 -1.94 13.87 12.74
N THR A 52 -0.88 13.66 13.52
CA THR A 52 0.15 14.67 13.81
C THR A 52 1.00 14.99 12.60
N TRP A 53 1.26 14.02 11.74
CA TRP A 53 2.09 14.22 10.56
C TRP A 53 1.29 14.54 9.30
N MET A 54 -0.03 14.52 9.41
CA MET A 54 -0.96 14.87 8.32
C MET A 54 -0.77 14.00 7.05
N GLY A 55 0.05 12.96 7.13
CA GLY A 55 0.34 12.00 6.08
C GLY A 55 0.65 10.63 6.68
N GLY A 56 0.50 9.56 5.92
CA GLY A 56 0.70 8.18 6.37
C GLY A 56 2.15 7.76 6.50
N GLY A 57 3.09 8.62 6.10
CA GLY A 57 4.49 8.24 5.96
C GLY A 57 4.72 7.29 4.78
N THR A 58 5.80 6.50 4.84
CA THR A 58 6.18 5.58 3.76
C THR A 58 5.56 4.19 3.93
N CYS A 59 5.87 3.25 3.01
CA CYS A 59 5.41 1.86 3.09
C CYS A 59 5.65 1.24 4.47
N PHE A 60 6.82 1.47 5.07
CA PHE A 60 7.13 0.95 6.40
C PHE A 60 6.17 1.44 7.47
N SER A 61 5.91 2.75 7.53
CA SER A 61 5.03 3.34 8.55
C SER A 61 3.59 2.87 8.40
N MET A 62 3.09 2.87 7.16
CA MET A 62 1.71 2.45 6.88
C MET A 62 1.51 0.96 7.13
N THR A 63 2.49 0.12 6.73
CA THR A 63 2.45 -1.32 6.98
C THR A 63 2.56 -1.61 8.49
N TRP A 64 3.41 -0.88 9.21
CA TRP A 64 3.57 -1.04 10.66
C TRP A 64 2.31 -0.67 11.43
N HIS A 65 1.70 0.45 11.09
CA HIS A 65 0.42 0.86 11.70
C HIS A 65 -0.67 -0.20 11.48
N LEU A 66 -0.79 -0.71 10.26
CA LEU A 66 -1.73 -1.79 9.95
C LEU A 66 -1.40 -3.08 10.72
N TYR A 67 -0.11 -3.44 10.81
CA TYR A 67 0.36 -4.60 11.56
C TYR A 67 -0.06 -4.51 13.03
N GLN A 68 0.24 -3.39 13.71
CA GLN A 68 -0.13 -3.17 15.11
C GLN A 68 -1.65 -3.22 15.29
N SER A 69 -2.40 -2.53 14.43
CA SER A 69 -3.87 -2.52 14.51
C SER A 69 -4.50 -3.91 14.37
N LEU A 70 -3.95 -4.77 13.50
CA LEU A 70 -4.41 -6.15 13.36
C LEU A 70 -4.00 -7.01 14.58
N ARG A 71 -2.81 -6.78 15.14
CA ARG A 71 -2.39 -7.43 16.39
C ARG A 71 -3.29 -7.06 17.57
N ASP A 72 -3.69 -5.80 17.67
CA ASP A 72 -4.64 -5.33 18.72
C ASP A 72 -6.03 -5.96 18.56
N MET A 73 -6.40 -6.37 17.36
CA MET A 73 -7.61 -7.16 17.11
C MET A 73 -7.44 -8.66 17.44
N GLY A 74 -6.26 -9.08 17.95
CA GLY A 74 -5.97 -10.48 18.28
C GLY A 74 -5.61 -11.33 17.06
N LEU A 75 -5.26 -10.72 15.93
CA LEU A 75 -4.86 -11.43 14.71
C LEU A 75 -3.34 -11.62 14.65
N GLU A 76 -2.89 -12.56 13.79
CA GLU A 76 -1.48 -12.89 13.62
C GLU A 76 -1.01 -12.54 12.20
N PRO A 77 -0.90 -11.23 11.86
CA PRO A 77 -0.40 -10.81 10.57
C PRO A 77 1.10 -11.11 10.43
N ARG A 78 1.55 -11.30 9.20
CA ARG A 78 2.95 -11.56 8.85
C ARG A 78 3.51 -10.40 8.04
N LEU A 79 4.64 -9.83 8.48
CA LEU A 79 5.37 -8.81 7.72
C LEU A 79 6.17 -9.47 6.59
N VAL A 80 6.10 -8.93 5.38
CA VAL A 80 6.85 -9.41 4.23
C VAL A 80 7.61 -8.28 3.55
N MET A 81 8.81 -8.59 3.07
CA MET A 81 9.66 -7.63 2.36
C MET A 81 9.57 -7.83 0.86
N GLY A 82 9.36 -6.73 0.14
CA GLY A 82 9.30 -6.71 -1.32
C GLY A 82 10.66 -6.46 -1.96
N HIS A 83 11.00 -7.30 -2.95
CA HIS A 83 12.24 -7.23 -3.71
C HIS A 83 11.99 -6.76 -5.13
N LYS A 84 12.85 -5.94 -5.67
CA LYS A 84 13.00 -5.73 -7.11
C LYS A 84 14.19 -6.53 -7.63
N ARG A 85 14.26 -6.69 -8.96
CA ARG A 85 15.31 -7.49 -9.61
C ARG A 85 16.74 -7.18 -9.14
N LYS A 86 17.05 -5.91 -8.85
CA LYS A 86 18.40 -5.45 -8.46
C LYS A 86 18.50 -4.95 -7.02
N GLU A 87 17.38 -4.85 -6.32
CA GLU A 87 17.32 -4.26 -4.98
C GLU A 87 16.46 -5.12 -4.07
N ARG A 88 17.01 -5.54 -2.95
CA ARG A 88 16.30 -6.33 -1.95
C ARG A 88 15.74 -5.42 -0.85
N ASN A 89 14.65 -5.86 -0.22
CA ASN A 89 14.04 -5.25 0.97
C ASN A 89 13.72 -3.74 0.82
N ILE A 90 13.30 -3.34 -0.40
CA ILE A 90 13.03 -1.91 -0.70
C ILE A 90 11.60 -1.50 -0.47
N HIS A 91 10.74 -2.47 -0.29
CA HIS A 91 9.31 -2.30 -0.06
C HIS A 91 8.86 -3.29 1.00
N CYS A 92 7.68 -3.09 1.56
CA CYS A 92 7.09 -3.99 2.51
C CYS A 92 5.57 -4.03 2.38
N ALA A 93 5.02 -5.15 2.75
CA ALA A 93 3.59 -5.42 2.77
C ALA A 93 3.26 -6.33 3.96
N LEU A 94 2.00 -6.70 4.09
CA LEU A 94 1.51 -7.53 5.18
C LEU A 94 0.64 -8.65 4.61
N ILE A 95 0.77 -9.84 5.19
CA ILE A 95 -0.10 -10.98 4.89
C ILE A 95 -0.88 -11.35 6.15
N LEU A 96 -2.18 -11.46 6.03
CA LEU A 96 -3.03 -12.10 7.04
C LEU A 96 -3.28 -13.54 6.60
N PRO A 97 -2.63 -14.52 7.25
CA PRO A 97 -2.69 -15.90 6.81
C PRO A 97 -3.95 -16.63 7.29
N ASN A 98 -4.33 -17.67 6.57
CA ASN A 98 -5.34 -18.66 6.98
C ASN A 98 -6.70 -18.06 7.38
N VAL A 99 -7.15 -17.01 6.72
CA VAL A 99 -8.46 -16.40 6.98
C VAL A 99 -9.55 -17.35 6.48
N VAL A 100 -10.41 -17.77 7.38
CA VAL A 100 -11.67 -18.45 7.08
C VAL A 100 -12.78 -17.50 7.50
N LEU A 101 -13.55 -16.99 6.55
CA LEU A 101 -14.69 -16.13 6.84
C LEU A 101 -15.90 -16.98 7.17
N ASP A 102 -16.47 -16.76 8.35
CA ASP A 102 -17.72 -17.41 8.75
C ASP A 102 -18.85 -16.82 7.90
N THR A 103 -19.34 -17.61 6.97
CA THR A 103 -20.55 -17.23 6.23
C THR A 103 -21.76 -17.33 7.16
N PRO A 104 -22.53 -16.25 7.37
CA PRO A 104 -23.89 -16.44 7.85
C PRO A 104 -24.60 -17.34 6.82
N ASN A 105 -25.38 -18.33 7.28
CA ASN A 105 -26.14 -19.28 6.48
C ASN A 105 -26.87 -18.60 5.32
N LEU A 106 -26.19 -18.39 4.20
CA LEU A 106 -26.84 -18.03 2.95
C LEU A 106 -27.47 -19.30 2.43
N SER A 107 -28.79 -19.33 2.36
CA SER A 107 -29.52 -20.41 1.71
C SER A 107 -29.04 -20.54 0.26
N PRO A 108 -29.00 -21.78 -0.28
CA PRO A 108 -28.67 -21.95 -1.70
C PRO A 108 -29.68 -21.17 -2.56
N GLY A 109 -29.30 -20.01 -3.07
CA GLY A 109 -30.17 -19.12 -3.85
C GLY A 109 -30.08 -17.64 -3.49
N ASP A 110 -29.52 -17.28 -2.33
CA ASP A 110 -29.29 -15.89 -1.96
C ASP A 110 -28.10 -15.32 -2.74
N THR A 111 -28.38 -14.50 -3.70
CA THR A 111 -27.37 -13.69 -4.37
C THR A 111 -27.03 -12.51 -3.45
N PRO A 112 -25.75 -12.32 -3.07
CA PRO A 112 -25.37 -11.12 -2.32
C PRO A 112 -25.66 -9.87 -3.14
N PRO A 113 -25.95 -8.73 -2.50
CA PRO A 113 -26.23 -7.49 -3.20
C PRO A 113 -25.08 -7.14 -4.17
N LEU A 114 -25.43 -6.80 -5.41
CA LEU A 114 -24.53 -6.54 -6.53
C LEU A 114 -23.67 -5.26 -6.37
N ASP A 115 -23.82 -4.53 -5.27
CA ASP A 115 -23.19 -3.21 -5.05
C ASP A 115 -21.89 -3.24 -4.27
N THR A 116 -21.38 -4.42 -3.86
CA THR A 116 -20.00 -4.55 -3.37
C THR A 116 -19.09 -4.88 -4.56
N PRO A 117 -17.99 -4.11 -4.77
CA PRO A 117 -17.04 -4.47 -5.81
C PRO A 117 -16.58 -5.91 -5.61
N ASN A 118 -16.61 -6.70 -6.68
CA ASN A 118 -16.47 -8.17 -6.76
C ASN A 118 -15.14 -8.73 -6.22
N LEU A 119 -14.76 -8.41 -4.98
CA LEU A 119 -13.53 -8.91 -4.34
C LEU A 119 -13.79 -10.10 -3.41
N VAL A 120 -15.00 -10.63 -3.39
CA VAL A 120 -15.33 -11.77 -2.54
C VAL A 120 -15.33 -13.06 -3.37
N PRO A 121 -14.31 -13.93 -3.24
CA PRO A 121 -14.29 -15.20 -3.95
C PRO A 121 -15.45 -16.11 -3.49
N ARG A 122 -16.08 -16.80 -4.41
CA ARG A 122 -17.16 -17.80 -4.16
C ARG A 122 -16.75 -19.03 -3.34
N ALA A 123 -15.52 -19.11 -2.86
CA ALA A 123 -15.00 -20.25 -2.08
C ALA A 123 -14.69 -19.82 -0.62
N TRP A 124 -15.72 -19.45 0.14
CA TRP A 124 -15.63 -18.94 1.50
C TRP A 124 -15.29 -20.00 2.58
N SER A 125 -15.11 -21.23 2.20
CA SER A 125 -14.90 -22.34 3.15
C SER A 125 -13.44 -22.80 3.28
N LEU A 126 -12.53 -22.29 2.45
CA LEU A 126 -11.12 -22.66 2.53
C LEU A 126 -10.27 -21.56 3.15
N PRO A 127 -9.30 -21.90 4.01
CA PRO A 127 -8.33 -20.95 4.51
C PRO A 127 -7.63 -20.21 3.37
N THR A 128 -7.67 -18.89 3.40
CA THR A 128 -7.09 -18.02 2.37
C THR A 128 -6.16 -17.01 3.01
N ASP A 129 -4.99 -16.83 2.43
CA ASP A 129 -4.07 -15.76 2.81
C ASP A 129 -4.49 -14.47 2.09
N TYR A 130 -4.45 -13.33 2.78
CA TYR A 130 -4.75 -12.02 2.20
C TYR A 130 -3.54 -11.10 2.24
N LEU A 131 -3.24 -10.48 1.10
CA LEU A 131 -2.24 -9.42 0.98
C LEU A 131 -2.85 -8.06 1.31
N PHE A 132 -2.10 -7.25 2.07
CA PHE A 132 -2.32 -5.82 2.29
C PHE A 132 -1.04 -5.08 1.92
N ASP A 133 -1.13 -4.13 1.02
CA ASP A 133 0.03 -3.32 0.61
C ASP A 133 -0.32 -1.83 0.56
N PRO A 134 -0.53 -1.19 1.74
CA PRO A 134 -0.90 0.23 1.80
C PRO A 134 0.19 1.14 1.24
N GLY A 135 1.46 0.71 1.30
CA GLY A 135 2.58 1.43 0.71
C GLY A 135 2.55 1.48 -0.82
N TYR A 136 1.84 0.57 -1.45
CA TYR A 136 1.59 0.56 -2.90
C TYR A 136 0.16 1.00 -3.26
N LEU A 137 -0.56 1.60 -2.31
CA LEU A 137 -1.96 2.04 -2.39
C LEU A 137 -2.96 0.90 -2.68
N ILE A 138 -2.63 -0.32 -2.28
CA ILE A 138 -3.52 -1.47 -2.29
C ILE A 138 -4.11 -1.57 -0.89
N PHE A 139 -5.25 -0.93 -0.69
CA PHE A 139 -5.90 -0.85 0.61
C PHE A 139 -6.91 -1.98 0.84
N ASP A 140 -7.53 -2.49 -0.23
CA ASP A 140 -8.44 -3.62 -0.09
C ASP A 140 -7.65 -4.92 0.08
N PRO A 141 -8.06 -5.82 1.02
CA PRO A 141 -7.42 -7.12 1.20
C PRO A 141 -7.51 -7.96 -0.07
N LEU A 142 -6.39 -8.34 -0.66
CA LEU A 142 -6.37 -9.16 -1.87
C LEU A 142 -6.12 -10.62 -1.51
N PRO A 143 -7.03 -11.55 -1.88
CA PRO A 143 -6.79 -12.98 -1.68
C PRO A 143 -5.59 -13.43 -2.52
N ILE A 144 -4.63 -14.07 -1.85
CA ILE A 144 -3.43 -14.62 -2.50
C ILE A 144 -3.83 -15.93 -3.19
N PRO A 145 -3.56 -16.09 -4.49
CA PRO A 145 -3.91 -17.32 -5.22
C PRO A 145 -3.16 -18.53 -4.67
N ALA A 146 -3.82 -19.67 -4.66
CA ALA A 146 -3.17 -20.94 -4.30
C ALA A 146 -2.12 -21.31 -5.37
N ALA A 147 -0.91 -21.67 -4.93
CA ALA A 147 0.16 -22.08 -5.84
C ALA A 147 -0.15 -23.44 -6.49
N PRO A 148 0.42 -23.74 -7.66
CA PRO A 148 0.34 -25.10 -8.24
C PRO A 148 0.92 -26.15 -7.27
N PRO A 149 0.41 -27.39 -7.24
CA PRO A 149 -0.70 -27.90 -8.07
C PRO A 149 -2.11 -27.60 -7.51
N PHE A 150 -2.23 -26.87 -6.40
CA PHE A 150 -3.50 -26.66 -5.70
C PHE A 150 -4.37 -25.53 -6.29
N GLY A 151 -3.80 -24.71 -7.19
CA GLY A 151 -4.47 -23.61 -7.88
C GLY A 151 -3.72 -23.18 -9.13
N THR A 152 -4.23 -22.13 -9.80
CA THR A 152 -3.60 -21.56 -11.00
C THR A 152 -2.35 -20.75 -10.67
N GLY A 153 -2.17 -20.36 -9.41
CA GLY A 153 -1.12 -19.44 -8.98
C GLY A 153 -1.27 -18.02 -9.53
N ASP A 154 -2.44 -17.63 -10.03
CA ASP A 154 -2.65 -16.36 -10.73
C ASP A 154 -4.04 -15.78 -10.43
N ALA A 155 -4.08 -14.50 -10.07
CA ALA A 155 -5.32 -13.76 -9.85
C ALA A 155 -5.15 -12.28 -10.26
N ILE A 156 -6.17 -11.70 -10.91
CA ILE A 156 -6.16 -10.31 -11.33
C ILE A 156 -7.31 -9.56 -10.66
N PHE A 157 -6.99 -8.38 -10.15
CA PHE A 157 -7.90 -7.49 -9.43
C PHE A 157 -7.99 -6.15 -10.17
N PRO A 158 -9.19 -5.77 -10.63
CA PRO A 158 -9.41 -4.48 -11.28
C PRO A 158 -9.51 -3.36 -10.23
N LEU A 159 -8.39 -2.89 -9.74
CA LEU A 159 -8.33 -1.73 -8.84
C LEU A 159 -8.16 -0.46 -9.67
N VAL A 160 -9.15 0.45 -9.61
CA VAL A 160 -9.10 1.72 -10.35
C VAL A 160 -8.18 2.70 -9.62
N PRO A 161 -7.28 3.42 -10.33
CA PRO A 161 -7.07 3.47 -11.78
C PRO A 161 -6.13 2.39 -12.33
N ASN A 162 -5.66 1.49 -11.50
CA ASN A 162 -4.71 0.45 -11.89
C ASN A 162 -5.37 -0.94 -11.78
N SER A 163 -4.78 -1.92 -12.47
CA SER A 163 -5.02 -3.33 -12.20
C SER A 163 -3.84 -3.94 -11.46
N VAL A 164 -4.15 -4.86 -10.56
CA VAL A 164 -3.16 -5.63 -9.81
C VAL A 164 -3.29 -7.09 -10.20
N ARG A 165 -2.15 -7.75 -10.44
CA ARG A 165 -2.08 -9.19 -10.65
C ARG A 165 -1.14 -9.78 -9.61
N LEU A 166 -1.61 -10.77 -8.88
CA LEU A 166 -0.80 -11.58 -7.98
C LEU A 166 -0.50 -12.90 -8.66
N VAL A 167 0.78 -13.25 -8.74
CA VAL A 167 1.24 -14.52 -9.29
C VAL A 167 2.00 -15.27 -8.20
N ARG A 168 1.58 -16.49 -7.88
CA ARG A 168 2.23 -17.36 -6.89
C ARG A 168 2.77 -18.60 -7.61
N PRO A 169 3.97 -18.50 -8.19
CA PRO A 169 4.53 -19.58 -9.01
C PRO A 169 4.92 -20.81 -8.18
N VAL A 170 5.25 -20.60 -6.90
CA VAL A 170 5.62 -21.62 -5.91
C VAL A 170 5.04 -21.27 -4.54
N GLN A 171 5.07 -22.22 -3.59
CA GLN A 171 4.41 -22.08 -2.28
C GLN A 171 4.93 -20.89 -1.45
N ASP A 172 6.21 -20.60 -1.52
CA ASP A 172 6.94 -19.65 -0.67
C ASP A 172 7.20 -18.29 -1.32
N ARG A 173 6.69 -18.05 -2.55
CA ARG A 173 6.95 -16.82 -3.29
C ARG A 173 5.71 -16.31 -4.02
N MET A 174 5.51 -15.01 -3.97
CA MET A 174 4.48 -14.29 -4.71
C MET A 174 5.10 -13.11 -5.46
N GLU A 175 4.56 -12.82 -6.63
CA GLU A 175 4.89 -11.68 -7.47
C GLU A 175 3.70 -10.72 -7.53
N LEU A 176 3.96 -9.44 -7.36
CA LEU A 176 2.97 -8.38 -7.56
C LEU A 176 3.28 -7.66 -8.87
N TRP A 177 2.31 -7.69 -9.76
CA TRP A 177 2.33 -6.99 -11.05
C TRP A 177 1.26 -5.92 -11.07
N THR A 178 1.53 -4.79 -11.72
CA THR A 178 0.53 -3.74 -11.94
C THR A 178 0.54 -3.24 -13.38
N GLY A 179 -0.63 -2.85 -13.85
CA GLY A 179 -0.84 -2.25 -15.16
C GLY A 179 -1.84 -1.11 -15.10
N GLY A 180 -2.11 -0.47 -16.24
CA GLY A 180 -3.20 0.48 -16.36
C GLY A 180 -4.57 -0.18 -16.11
N ALA A 181 -5.62 0.64 -16.02
CA ALA A 181 -6.98 0.14 -15.89
C ALA A 181 -7.29 -0.88 -17.00
N LEU A 182 -8.07 -1.89 -16.63
CA LEU A 182 -8.64 -2.83 -17.59
C LEU A 182 -9.71 -2.08 -18.38
N GLY A 183 -9.31 -1.45 -19.50
CA GLY A 183 -10.25 -0.86 -20.44
C GLY A 183 -10.96 -1.91 -21.28
N ASP A 184 -11.69 -1.49 -22.33
CA ASP A 184 -12.43 -2.34 -23.27
C ASP A 184 -11.62 -3.48 -23.93
N ARG A 185 -10.29 -3.44 -23.80
CA ARG A 185 -9.37 -4.47 -24.33
C ARG A 185 -9.23 -5.69 -23.40
N GLY A 186 -9.88 -5.67 -22.24
CA GLY A 186 -9.82 -6.77 -21.28
C GLY A 186 -8.42 -7.05 -20.72
N LEU A 187 -8.27 -8.20 -20.08
CA LEU A 187 -7.02 -8.66 -19.43
C LEU A 187 -5.83 -8.77 -20.40
N ALA A 188 -6.07 -9.10 -21.67
CA ALA A 188 -5.03 -9.34 -22.67
C ALA A 188 -4.34 -8.07 -23.19
N GLY A 189 -4.91 -6.88 -22.97
CA GLY A 189 -4.37 -5.61 -23.47
C GLY A 189 -3.60 -4.77 -22.45
N ALA A 190 -3.65 -5.11 -21.18
CA ALA A 190 -2.95 -4.37 -20.13
C ALA A 190 -1.47 -4.78 -20.08
N GLN A 191 -0.55 -3.86 -20.40
CA GLN A 191 0.87 -4.08 -20.14
C GLN A 191 1.12 -4.12 -18.62
N MET A 192 1.20 -5.32 -18.06
CA MET A 192 1.56 -5.56 -16.67
C MET A 192 3.07 -5.48 -16.47
N LYS A 193 3.49 -4.81 -15.38
CA LYS A 193 4.91 -4.73 -14.99
C LYS A 193 5.08 -5.37 -13.62
N LEU A 194 6.06 -6.26 -13.49
CA LEU A 194 6.50 -6.78 -12.20
C LEU A 194 6.97 -5.60 -11.33
N ARG A 195 6.40 -5.51 -10.14
CA ARG A 195 6.74 -4.48 -9.16
C ARG A 195 7.61 -5.03 -8.07
N PHE A 196 7.16 -6.11 -7.44
CA PHE A 196 7.86 -6.73 -6.32
C PHE A 196 7.69 -8.25 -6.37
N GLU A 197 8.72 -8.93 -5.84
CA GLU A 197 8.65 -10.33 -5.42
C GLU A 197 8.63 -10.35 -3.89
N TYR A 198 7.73 -11.14 -3.30
CA TYR A 198 7.59 -11.31 -1.86
C TYR A 198 7.89 -12.75 -1.49
N PRO A 199 8.95 -13.02 -0.67
CA PRO A 199 9.03 -14.26 0.09
C PRO A 199 7.87 -14.32 1.08
N LEU A 200 7.11 -15.41 1.08
CA LEU A 200 5.88 -15.53 1.90
C LEU A 200 6.16 -16.02 3.34
N ASP A 201 7.38 -16.46 3.63
CA ASP A 201 7.79 -16.86 4.98
C ASP A 201 7.77 -15.68 5.96
N GLY A 202 7.91 -14.46 5.42
CA GLY A 202 7.92 -13.24 6.19
C GLY A 202 9.26 -12.93 6.83
N VAL A 203 9.26 -11.86 7.64
CA VAL A 203 10.42 -11.41 8.42
C VAL A 203 10.02 -11.18 9.87
N SER A 204 10.98 -11.24 10.78
CA SER A 204 10.75 -10.88 12.18
C SER A 204 10.50 -9.38 12.33
N VAL A 205 9.93 -8.98 13.46
CA VAL A 205 9.75 -7.57 13.82
C VAL A 205 11.07 -6.83 13.87
N GLU A 206 12.10 -7.48 14.41
CA GLU A 206 13.46 -6.92 14.53
C GLU A 206 14.08 -6.68 13.16
N GLU A 207 13.96 -7.65 12.25
CA GLU A 207 14.43 -7.52 10.87
C GLU A 207 13.67 -6.43 10.12
N PHE A 208 12.35 -6.35 10.29
CA PHE A 208 11.54 -5.28 9.71
C PHE A 208 12.00 -3.89 10.18
N LYS A 209 12.24 -3.71 11.48
CA LYS A 209 12.74 -2.47 12.07
C LYS A 209 14.15 -2.13 11.58
N GLN A 210 15.02 -3.13 11.38
CA GLN A 210 16.32 -2.91 10.75
C GLN A 210 16.18 -2.34 9.34
N HIS A 211 15.34 -2.94 8.50
CA HIS A 211 15.09 -2.44 7.14
C HIS A 211 14.42 -1.05 7.13
N TRP A 212 13.62 -0.73 8.14
CA TRP A 212 13.14 0.64 8.35
C TRP A 212 14.31 1.62 8.53
N VAL A 213 15.25 1.33 9.40
CA VAL A 213 16.44 2.17 9.62
C VAL A 213 17.26 2.30 8.33
N GLU A 214 17.54 1.19 7.64
CA GLU A 214 18.27 1.16 6.37
C GLU A 214 17.58 2.02 5.28
N SER A 215 16.26 2.13 5.34
CA SER A 215 15.49 2.92 4.36
C SER A 215 15.77 4.43 4.40
N PHE A 216 16.41 4.94 5.47
CA PHE A 216 16.83 6.35 5.55
C PHE A 216 18.06 6.67 4.71
N SER A 217 18.84 5.67 4.28
CA SER A 217 19.99 5.85 3.39
C SER A 217 19.65 5.70 1.90
N ARG A 218 18.38 5.47 1.55
CA ARG A 218 18.00 5.25 0.16
C ARG A 218 17.85 6.55 -0.63
N GLU A 219 18.04 6.48 -1.95
CA GLU A 219 17.92 7.62 -2.87
C GLU A 219 16.61 8.40 -2.72
N MET A 220 15.50 7.73 -2.40
CA MET A 220 14.22 8.39 -2.18
C MET A 220 14.22 9.43 -1.04
N MET A 221 15.27 9.46 -0.21
CA MET A 221 15.44 10.50 0.81
C MET A 221 16.00 11.81 0.25
N THR A 222 16.42 11.83 -1.02
CA THR A 222 17.02 13.03 -1.67
C THR A 222 16.03 13.84 -2.50
N TYR A 223 14.76 13.44 -2.55
CA TYR A 223 13.68 14.15 -3.23
C TYR A 223 12.32 13.84 -2.60
N PRO A 224 11.33 14.74 -2.74
CA PRO A 224 9.99 14.50 -2.23
C PRO A 224 9.29 13.41 -3.06
N VAL A 225 8.61 12.51 -2.37
CA VAL A 225 7.71 11.50 -2.97
C VAL A 225 6.37 11.59 -2.27
N LEU A 226 5.32 11.88 -3.03
CA LEU A 226 3.94 11.92 -2.57
C LEU A 226 3.10 11.00 -3.45
N ASN A 227 2.20 10.25 -2.84
CA ASN A 227 1.30 9.37 -3.57
C ASN A 227 -0.06 9.31 -2.85
N ARG A 228 -1.15 9.56 -3.57
CA ARG A 228 -2.50 9.59 -3.03
C ARG A 228 -3.48 8.97 -4.01
N LEU A 229 -4.38 8.17 -3.49
CA LEU A 229 -5.52 7.63 -4.22
C LEU A 229 -6.81 8.36 -3.80
N ASP A 230 -7.45 9.03 -4.73
CA ASP A 230 -8.83 9.50 -4.58
C ASP A 230 -9.75 8.37 -5.04
N ARG A 231 -10.25 7.59 -4.09
CA ARG A 231 -11.08 6.40 -4.39
C ARG A 231 -12.43 6.76 -4.99
N GLU A 232 -13.01 7.89 -4.58
CA GLU A 232 -14.32 8.33 -5.08
C GLU A 232 -14.24 8.69 -6.56
N ARG A 233 -13.15 9.34 -6.97
CA ARG A 233 -12.93 9.75 -8.35
C ARG A 233 -12.20 8.70 -9.19
N GLY A 234 -11.63 7.68 -8.56
CA GLY A 234 -10.76 6.71 -9.23
C GLY A 234 -9.47 7.33 -9.78
N ILE A 235 -8.92 8.33 -9.09
CA ILE A 235 -7.73 9.08 -9.54
C ILE A 235 -6.57 8.84 -8.59
N GLN A 236 -5.42 8.47 -9.14
CA GLN A 236 -4.15 8.44 -8.42
C GLN A 236 -3.32 9.67 -8.76
N TYR A 237 -2.82 10.35 -7.75
CA TYR A 237 -1.86 11.44 -7.84
C TYR A 237 -0.50 10.95 -7.34
N TYR A 238 0.54 11.16 -8.13
CA TYR A 238 1.90 10.79 -7.79
C TYR A 238 2.85 11.96 -8.09
N TYR A 239 3.61 12.39 -7.10
CA TYR A 239 4.60 13.46 -7.25
C TYR A 239 5.99 12.98 -6.91
N GLN A 240 6.95 13.23 -7.80
CA GLN A 240 8.34 12.89 -7.62
C GLN A 240 9.24 13.78 -8.49
N LYS A 241 10.37 14.23 -7.94
CA LYS A 241 11.40 15.01 -8.68
C LYS A 241 10.83 16.17 -9.51
N GLY A 242 9.82 16.86 -8.99
CA GLY A 242 9.17 18.01 -9.64
C GLY A 242 8.07 17.65 -10.66
N ASN A 243 7.82 16.37 -10.92
CA ASN A 243 6.78 15.92 -11.82
C ASN A 243 5.55 15.46 -11.03
N LEU A 244 4.39 15.97 -11.38
CA LEU A 244 3.09 15.49 -10.92
C LEU A 244 2.47 14.62 -12.01
N VAL A 245 2.16 13.39 -11.64
CA VAL A 245 1.44 12.43 -12.51
C VAL A 245 0.04 12.24 -11.95
N THR A 246 -0.95 12.51 -12.78
CA THR A 246 -2.36 12.18 -12.53
C THR A 246 -2.71 10.98 -13.38
N ARG A 247 -3.28 9.95 -12.76
CA ARG A 247 -3.68 8.72 -13.45
C ARG A 247 -5.13 8.40 -13.12
N ASP A 248 -5.91 8.13 -14.15
CA ASP A 248 -7.31 7.70 -14.07
C ASP A 248 -7.59 6.51 -15.01
N ALA A 249 -8.87 6.16 -15.19
CA ALA A 249 -9.29 5.09 -16.11
C ALA A 249 -8.91 5.35 -17.57
N ASN A 250 -8.72 6.61 -17.97
CA ASN A 250 -8.41 7.02 -19.35
C ASN A 250 -6.90 7.02 -19.63
N GLY A 251 -6.06 6.99 -18.59
CA GLY A 251 -4.61 6.95 -18.72
C GLY A 251 -3.84 7.77 -17.71
N SER A 252 -2.67 8.25 -18.12
CA SER A 252 -1.79 9.04 -17.25
C SER A 252 -1.41 10.35 -17.93
N HIS A 253 -1.52 11.44 -17.20
CA HIS A 253 -1.03 12.75 -17.57
C HIS A 253 0.10 13.15 -16.63
N MET A 254 1.17 13.72 -17.17
CA MET A 254 2.32 14.22 -16.40
C MET A 254 2.53 15.70 -16.68
N GLU A 255 2.68 16.49 -15.62
CA GLU A 255 3.05 17.89 -15.68
C GLU A 255 4.28 18.17 -14.81
N ARG A 256 5.12 19.09 -15.24
CA ARG A 256 6.21 19.64 -14.43
C ARG A 256 5.67 20.78 -13.61
N LEU A 257 5.85 20.74 -12.29
CA LEU A 257 5.47 21.86 -11.42
C LEU A 257 6.61 22.84 -11.29
N ASP A 258 6.32 24.10 -11.58
CA ASP A 258 7.22 25.22 -11.34
C ASP A 258 7.33 25.50 -9.83
N GLU A 259 8.39 26.20 -9.41
CA GLU A 259 8.61 26.53 -8.00
C GLU A 259 7.52 27.45 -7.44
N GLY A 260 7.06 28.40 -8.25
CA GLY A 260 5.94 29.28 -7.89
C GLY A 260 4.62 28.52 -7.84
N GLY A 261 3.95 28.51 -6.68
CA GLY A 261 2.67 27.83 -6.49
C GLY A 261 2.74 26.31 -6.28
N ARG A 262 3.96 25.72 -6.29
CA ARG A 262 4.14 24.27 -6.10
C ARG A 262 3.62 23.79 -4.74
N VAL A 263 3.91 24.53 -3.68
CA VAL A 263 3.52 24.17 -2.32
C VAL A 263 2.01 24.13 -2.18
N GLU A 264 1.32 25.17 -2.66
CA GLU A 264 -0.13 25.29 -2.64
C GLU A 264 -0.80 24.16 -3.42
N LYS A 265 -0.31 23.89 -4.64
CA LYS A 265 -0.84 22.82 -5.48
C LYS A 265 -0.64 21.44 -4.86
N LEU A 266 0.53 21.15 -4.29
CA LEU A 266 0.78 19.89 -3.59
C LEU A 266 -0.07 19.78 -2.34
N SER A 267 -0.24 20.85 -1.58
CA SER A 267 -1.11 20.87 -0.39
C SER A 267 -2.57 20.56 -0.75
N GLU A 268 -3.10 21.17 -1.79
CA GLU A 268 -4.45 20.95 -2.27
C GLU A 268 -4.68 19.49 -2.69
N ILE A 269 -3.78 18.94 -3.52
CA ILE A 269 -3.94 17.59 -4.08
C ILE A 269 -3.71 16.51 -3.01
N PHE A 270 -2.62 16.63 -2.26
CA PHE A 270 -2.18 15.59 -1.33
C PHE A 270 -2.76 15.77 0.08
N LYS A 271 -3.50 16.86 0.33
CA LYS A 271 -4.11 17.16 1.64
C LYS A 271 -3.08 17.21 2.77
N LEU A 272 -1.90 17.73 2.48
CA LEU A 272 -0.81 17.94 3.43
C LEU A 272 -0.68 19.42 3.78
N SER A 273 -0.19 19.71 5.00
CA SER A 273 0.08 21.08 5.41
C SER A 273 1.08 21.78 4.47
N PRO A 274 0.83 23.02 4.03
CA PRO A 274 1.81 23.79 3.28
C PRO A 274 3.15 23.92 4.01
N ASP A 275 3.12 24.11 5.33
CA ASP A 275 4.32 24.24 6.17
C ASP A 275 5.17 22.96 6.16
N LEU A 276 4.52 21.79 6.20
CA LEU A 276 5.20 20.49 6.11
C LEU A 276 5.93 20.36 4.76
N ILE A 277 5.24 20.69 3.67
CA ILE A 277 5.78 20.60 2.32
C ILE A 277 6.95 21.60 2.18
N GLN A 278 6.75 22.85 2.57
CA GLN A 278 7.76 23.90 2.48
C GLN A 278 9.02 23.55 3.29
N LYS A 279 8.85 23.04 4.50
CA LYS A 279 9.96 22.61 5.37
C LYS A 279 10.79 21.51 4.73
N ALA A 280 10.14 20.47 4.20
CA ALA A 280 10.85 19.36 3.53
C ALA A 280 11.57 19.83 2.26
N LEU A 281 10.94 20.67 1.42
CA LEU A 281 11.57 21.23 0.22
C LEU A 281 12.79 22.11 0.56
N SER A 282 12.71 22.89 1.63
CA SER A 282 13.84 23.73 2.10
C SER A 282 15.03 22.90 2.57
N ILE A 283 14.80 21.71 3.15
CA ILE A 283 15.86 20.77 3.52
C ILE A 283 16.54 20.18 2.28
N LEU A 284 15.74 19.82 1.28
CA LEU A 284 16.22 19.20 0.05
C LEU A 284 16.92 20.17 -0.94
N SER A 285 16.82 21.47 -0.71
CA SER A 285 17.46 22.50 -1.53
C SER A 285 18.84 22.94 -1.02
N LYS A 286 19.28 22.44 0.14
CA LYS A 286 20.62 22.62 0.71
C LYS A 286 21.65 21.74 0.00
#